data_d6cfba877820379accf6be1781f7fbb3
#
_entry.id   d6cfba877820379accf6be1781f7fbb3
#
_cell.length_a   1.000
_cell.length_b   1.000
_cell.length_c   1.000
_cell.angle_alpha   90.00
_cell.angle_beta   90.00
_cell.angle_gamma   90.00
#
_symmetry.space_group_name_H-M   'P 1'
#
loop_
_entity.id
_entity.type
_entity.pdbx_description
1 polymer ?
#
loop_
_entity_poly.entity_id
_entity_poly.type
_entity_poly.pdbx_seq_one_letter_code
_entity_poly.pdbx_strand_id
1 'polypeptide(L)'
;TDPLGRDVLAMIAAGARTSLLVALGAVALGLAIGVPLGLASAAAGGLADELVVRANDVVFAFPALILAVLLAAALGPGTHTAVLAIGLFNVPVFARLSRASALGLFTRDFVLAARVAGKRRWRIAVEHVLPNLAPLLVVQATIQLALGIVAEAGLSYVGLGALPPVPSWGRMLNDAQTLVDVAPWLAWFPGLALALTVLALSLLGEGLRARFDPRGARR
;
A
#
# COMPACT_ATOMS: atom_id res chain seq x y z
N THR A 1 7.85 6.93 30.95
CA THR A 1 6.38 6.96 31.06
C THR A 1 5.84 8.22 30.40
N ASP A 2 4.59 8.18 29.96
CA ASP A 2 3.84 9.34 29.51
C ASP A 2 3.20 10.09 30.70
N PRO A 3 2.49 11.22 30.49
CA PRO A 3 1.83 11.97 31.57
C PRO A 3 0.72 11.19 32.29
N LEU A 4 0.21 10.12 31.71
CA LEU A 4 -0.77 9.22 32.32
C LEU A 4 -0.12 8.03 33.05
N GLY A 5 1.22 8.01 33.17
CA GLY A 5 1.96 6.93 33.79
C GLY A 5 2.12 5.66 32.94
N ARG A 6 1.71 5.69 31.66
CA ARG A 6 1.81 4.52 30.76
C ARG A 6 3.24 4.32 30.30
N ASP A 7 3.63 3.05 30.10
CA ASP A 7 4.96 2.72 29.57
C ASP A 7 5.04 3.06 28.07
N VAL A 8 5.91 3.99 27.72
CA VAL A 8 6.12 4.45 26.35
C VAL A 8 6.63 3.34 25.44
N LEU A 9 7.50 2.44 25.93
CA LEU A 9 8.02 1.32 25.14
C LEU A 9 6.91 0.32 24.81
N ALA A 10 6.08 -0.01 25.79
CA ALA A 10 4.92 -0.87 25.58
C ALA A 10 3.93 -0.25 24.56
N MET A 11 3.73 1.08 24.63
CA MET A 11 2.90 1.81 23.67
C MET A 11 3.50 1.81 22.25
N ILE A 12 4.83 1.95 22.12
CA ILE A 12 5.51 1.86 20.81
C ILE A 12 5.34 0.47 20.21
N ALA A 13 5.49 -0.59 21.00
CA ALA A 13 5.31 -1.96 20.55
C ALA A 13 3.85 -2.25 20.13
N ALA A 14 2.88 -1.79 20.93
CA ALA A 14 1.46 -1.91 20.59
C ALA A 14 1.10 -1.04 19.38
N GLY A 15 1.66 0.17 19.27
CA GLY A 15 1.50 1.07 18.14
C GLY A 15 2.06 0.49 16.85
N ALA A 16 3.20 -0.23 16.91
CA ALA A 16 3.75 -0.96 15.78
C ALA A 16 2.73 -1.94 15.18
N ARG A 17 2.06 -2.72 16.05
CA ARG A 17 1.03 -3.66 15.60
C ARG A 17 -0.11 -2.95 14.87
N THR A 18 -0.59 -1.83 15.39
CA THR A 18 -1.68 -1.07 14.77
C THR A 18 -1.24 -0.48 13.43
N SER A 19 -0.12 0.24 13.38
CA SER A 19 0.36 0.88 12.16
C SER A 19 0.69 -0.14 11.06
N LEU A 20 1.32 -1.28 11.42
CA LEU A 20 1.61 -2.36 10.47
C LEU A 20 0.35 -3.04 9.96
N LEU A 21 -0.63 -3.35 10.82
CA LEU A 21 -1.88 -4.00 10.40
C LEU A 21 -2.71 -3.10 9.47
N VAL A 22 -2.77 -1.79 9.74
CA VAL A 22 -3.44 -0.84 8.85
C VAL A 22 -2.76 -0.79 7.48
N ALA A 23 -1.44 -0.66 7.44
CA ALA A 23 -0.68 -0.61 6.20
C ALA A 23 -0.80 -1.94 5.41
N LEU A 24 -0.68 -3.09 6.09
CA LEU A 24 -0.87 -4.42 5.48
C LEU A 24 -2.28 -4.58 4.91
N GLY A 25 -3.32 -4.21 5.68
CA GLY A 25 -4.70 -4.26 5.22
C GLY A 25 -4.94 -3.39 3.99
N ALA A 26 -4.38 -2.19 3.97
CA ALA A 26 -4.48 -1.28 2.84
C ALA A 26 -3.77 -1.82 1.58
N VAL A 27 -2.58 -2.40 1.73
CA VAL A 27 -1.85 -3.02 0.62
C VAL A 27 -2.58 -4.26 0.12
N ALA A 28 -3.08 -5.10 1.02
CA ALA A 28 -3.86 -6.28 0.67
C ALA A 28 -5.13 -5.92 -0.12
N LEU A 29 -5.85 -4.87 0.29
CA LEU A 29 -7.02 -4.35 -0.42
C LEU A 29 -6.64 -3.84 -1.83
N GLY A 30 -5.56 -3.07 -1.93
CA GLY A 30 -5.03 -2.60 -3.20
C GLY A 30 -4.65 -3.74 -4.16
N LEU A 31 -3.96 -4.78 -3.65
CA LEU A 31 -3.61 -5.98 -4.41
C LEU A 31 -4.85 -6.77 -4.84
N ALA A 32 -5.77 -7.04 -3.89
CA ALA A 32 -6.94 -7.88 -4.13
C ALA A 32 -7.89 -7.30 -5.18
N ILE A 33 -7.98 -5.98 -5.28
CA ILE A 33 -8.84 -5.30 -6.26
C ILE A 33 -8.02 -4.85 -7.48
N GLY A 34 -6.89 -4.19 -7.26
CA GLY A 34 -6.11 -3.56 -8.34
C GLY A 34 -5.50 -4.57 -9.30
N VAL A 35 -4.93 -5.68 -8.80
CA VAL A 35 -4.30 -6.67 -9.69
C VAL A 35 -5.33 -7.33 -10.63
N PRO A 36 -6.48 -7.86 -10.15
CA PRO A 36 -7.50 -8.40 -11.04
C PRO A 36 -8.05 -7.37 -12.03
N LEU A 37 -8.28 -6.12 -11.59
CA LEU A 37 -8.73 -5.04 -12.48
C LEU A 37 -7.72 -4.76 -13.60
N GLY A 38 -6.42 -4.65 -13.26
CA GLY A 38 -5.38 -4.40 -14.25
C GLY A 38 -5.21 -5.56 -15.24
N LEU A 39 -5.27 -6.81 -14.75
CA LEU A 39 -5.21 -8.00 -15.61
C LEU A 39 -6.44 -8.11 -16.52
N ALA A 40 -7.64 -7.87 -15.96
CA ALA A 40 -8.89 -7.89 -16.74
C ALA A 40 -8.89 -6.82 -17.82
N SER A 41 -8.46 -5.60 -17.49
CA SER A 41 -8.29 -4.48 -18.40
C SER A 41 -7.34 -4.85 -19.55
N ALA A 42 -6.13 -5.35 -19.24
CA ALA A 42 -5.18 -5.79 -20.25
C ALA A 42 -5.69 -6.97 -21.10
N ALA A 43 -6.46 -7.89 -20.49
CA ALA A 43 -7.01 -9.04 -21.20
C ALA A 43 -8.21 -8.69 -22.08
N ALA A 44 -9.09 -7.81 -21.68
CA ALA A 44 -10.27 -7.40 -22.46
C ALA A 44 -9.89 -6.46 -23.61
N GLY A 45 -9.10 -5.41 -23.33
CA GLY A 45 -8.80 -4.35 -24.30
C GLY A 45 -10.04 -3.49 -24.62
N GLY A 46 -9.91 -2.60 -25.60
CA GLY A 46 -11.01 -1.78 -26.11
C GLY A 46 -11.69 -0.93 -25.04
N LEU A 47 -13.02 -0.81 -25.08
CA LEU A 47 -13.80 0.02 -24.16
C LEU A 47 -13.68 -0.41 -22.68
N ALA A 48 -13.58 -1.71 -22.41
CA ALA A 48 -13.43 -2.20 -21.04
C ALA A 48 -12.09 -1.75 -20.43
N ASP A 49 -11.04 -1.75 -21.22
CA ASP A 49 -9.74 -1.22 -20.82
C ASP A 49 -9.81 0.28 -20.54
N GLU A 50 -10.43 1.04 -21.43
CA GLU A 50 -10.59 2.48 -21.27
C GLU A 50 -11.39 2.84 -20.00
N LEU A 51 -12.49 2.13 -19.72
CA LEU A 51 -13.29 2.35 -18.51
C LEU A 51 -12.49 2.13 -17.23
N VAL A 52 -11.70 1.06 -17.17
CA VAL A 52 -10.84 0.80 -15.98
C VAL A 52 -9.78 1.90 -15.83
N VAL A 53 -9.16 2.33 -16.93
CA VAL A 53 -8.18 3.43 -16.90
C VAL A 53 -8.83 4.71 -16.39
N ARG A 54 -9.99 5.10 -16.93
CA ARG A 54 -10.72 6.30 -16.49
C ARG A 54 -11.16 6.24 -15.03
N ALA A 55 -11.65 5.08 -14.57
CA ALA A 55 -12.00 4.89 -13.15
C ALA A 55 -10.79 5.09 -12.24
N ASN A 56 -9.62 4.57 -12.61
CA ASN A 56 -8.37 4.79 -11.88
C ASN A 56 -7.93 6.26 -11.90
N ASP A 57 -8.12 6.97 -13.03
CA ASP A 57 -7.81 8.39 -13.15
C ASP A 57 -8.66 9.24 -12.22
N VAL A 58 -9.95 8.89 -12.06
CA VAL A 58 -10.86 9.57 -11.11
C VAL A 58 -10.35 9.43 -9.68
N VAL A 59 -9.91 8.25 -9.24
CA VAL A 59 -9.35 8.07 -7.89
C VAL A 59 -8.10 8.92 -7.68
N PHE A 60 -7.21 8.98 -8.67
CA PHE A 60 -5.99 9.79 -8.58
C PHE A 60 -6.21 11.31 -8.74
N ALA A 61 -7.36 11.73 -9.25
CA ALA A 61 -7.71 13.14 -9.30
C ALA A 61 -7.94 13.74 -7.91
N PHE A 62 -8.28 12.90 -6.92
CA PHE A 62 -8.41 13.34 -5.54
C PHE A 62 -7.06 13.27 -4.81
N PRO A 63 -6.65 14.35 -4.12
CA PRO A 63 -5.55 14.26 -3.15
C PRO A 63 -5.86 13.21 -2.08
N ALA A 64 -4.91 12.33 -1.80
CA ALA A 64 -5.12 11.20 -0.89
C ALA A 64 -5.68 11.60 0.48
N LEU A 65 -5.21 12.73 1.02
CA LEU A 65 -5.69 13.26 2.30
C LEU A 65 -7.16 13.70 2.24
N ILE A 66 -7.58 14.34 1.13
CA ILE A 66 -8.97 14.76 0.95
C ILE A 66 -9.89 13.55 0.87
N LEU A 67 -9.50 12.52 0.14
CA LEU A 67 -10.25 11.26 0.08
C LEU A 67 -10.38 10.63 1.46
N ALA A 68 -9.32 10.64 2.26
CA ALA A 68 -9.36 10.12 3.64
C ALA A 68 -10.29 10.94 4.54
N VAL A 69 -10.30 12.28 4.43
CA VAL A 69 -11.22 13.17 5.16
C VAL A 69 -12.67 12.87 4.77
N LEU A 70 -12.97 12.73 3.49
CA LEU A 70 -14.31 12.41 3.01
C LEU A 70 -14.80 11.05 3.53
N LEU A 71 -13.94 10.03 3.51
CA LEU A 71 -14.26 8.72 4.06
C LEU A 71 -14.45 8.78 5.58
N ALA A 72 -13.61 9.52 6.31
CA ALA A 72 -13.76 9.70 7.74
C ALA A 72 -15.04 10.48 8.11
N ALA A 73 -15.45 11.44 7.28
CA ALA A 73 -16.72 12.14 7.46
C ALA A 73 -17.95 11.24 7.24
N ALA A 74 -17.85 10.29 6.29
CA ALA A 74 -18.95 9.38 5.96
C ALA A 74 -19.05 8.16 6.88
N LEU A 75 -17.91 7.57 7.28
CA LEU A 75 -17.82 6.30 8.00
C LEU A 75 -17.37 6.46 9.47
N GLY A 76 -17.02 7.67 9.87
CA GLY A 76 -16.35 7.94 11.13
C GLY A 76 -14.82 7.73 11.06
N PRO A 77 -14.06 8.45 11.90
CA PRO A 77 -12.62 8.24 12.01
C PRO A 77 -12.31 6.88 12.67
N GLY A 78 -11.17 6.29 12.30
CA GLY A 78 -10.75 5.01 12.87
C GLY A 78 -9.79 4.23 11.98
N THR A 79 -9.23 3.15 12.52
CA THR A 79 -8.27 2.29 11.80
C THR A 79 -8.89 1.65 10.54
N HIS A 80 -10.18 1.27 10.60
CA HIS A 80 -10.90 0.71 9.46
C HIS A 80 -11.03 1.72 8.31
N THR A 81 -11.34 2.97 8.63
CA THR A 81 -11.43 4.06 7.64
C THR A 81 -10.06 4.39 7.05
N ALA A 82 -8.99 4.35 7.87
CA ALA A 82 -7.62 4.49 7.39
C ALA A 82 -7.24 3.37 6.40
N VAL A 83 -7.58 2.10 6.71
CA VAL A 83 -7.37 0.96 5.79
C VAL A 83 -8.09 1.19 4.46
N LEU A 84 -9.37 1.62 4.51
CA LEU A 84 -10.16 1.88 3.30
C LEU A 84 -9.59 3.04 2.48
N ALA A 85 -9.22 4.15 3.13
CA ALA A 85 -8.69 5.33 2.44
C ALA A 85 -7.36 5.04 1.74
N ILE A 86 -6.40 4.47 2.46
CA ILE A 86 -5.08 4.12 1.92
C ILE A 86 -5.23 2.99 0.90
N GLY A 87 -6.07 2.00 1.18
CA GLY A 87 -6.31 0.85 0.30
C GLY A 87 -6.96 1.26 -1.01
N LEU A 88 -7.96 2.13 -0.99
CA LEU A 88 -8.61 2.65 -2.20
C LEU A 88 -7.61 3.40 -3.09
N PHE A 89 -6.69 4.17 -2.48
CA PHE A 89 -5.61 4.84 -3.21
C PHE A 89 -4.59 3.85 -3.80
N ASN A 90 -4.40 2.69 -3.17
CA ASN A 90 -3.51 1.62 -3.65
C ASN A 90 -4.11 0.85 -4.86
N VAL A 91 -5.44 0.79 -4.99
CA VAL A 91 -6.10 0.08 -6.10
C VAL A 91 -5.59 0.53 -7.47
N PRO A 92 -5.64 1.82 -7.84
CA PRO A 92 -5.13 2.28 -9.13
C PRO A 92 -3.60 2.08 -9.30
N VAL A 93 -2.82 2.11 -8.21
CA VAL A 93 -1.38 1.83 -8.28
C VAL A 93 -1.14 0.40 -8.78
N PHE A 94 -1.77 -0.60 -8.14
CA PHE A 94 -1.63 -1.99 -8.55
C PHE A 94 -2.32 -2.30 -9.88
N ALA A 95 -3.45 -1.66 -10.18
CA ALA A 95 -4.15 -1.83 -11.45
C ALA A 95 -3.29 -1.34 -12.62
N ARG A 96 -2.72 -0.15 -12.54
CA ARG A 96 -1.84 0.39 -13.58
C ARG A 96 -0.59 -0.45 -13.78
N LEU A 97 0.06 -0.85 -12.67
CA LEU A 97 1.25 -1.68 -12.72
C LEU A 97 0.96 -3.03 -13.39
N SER A 98 -0.09 -3.71 -12.95
CA SER A 98 -0.49 -5.02 -13.49
C SER A 98 -0.89 -4.92 -14.96
N ARG A 99 -1.66 -3.90 -15.33
CA ARG A 99 -2.06 -3.65 -16.71
C ARG A 99 -0.85 -3.41 -17.62
N ALA A 100 0.02 -2.47 -17.26
CA ALA A 100 1.17 -2.11 -18.10
C ALA A 100 2.10 -3.31 -18.31
N SER A 101 2.38 -4.06 -17.24
CA SER A 101 3.24 -5.24 -17.32
C SER A 101 2.57 -6.40 -18.06
N ALA A 102 1.27 -6.62 -17.87
CA ALA A 102 0.51 -7.64 -18.58
C ALA A 102 0.48 -7.38 -20.09
N LEU A 103 0.30 -6.14 -20.54
CA LEU A 103 0.34 -5.79 -21.97
C LEU A 103 1.67 -6.20 -22.60
N GLY A 104 2.80 -5.97 -21.91
CA GLY A 104 4.12 -6.40 -22.39
C GLY A 104 4.29 -7.93 -22.40
N LEU A 105 3.68 -8.65 -21.45
CA LEU A 105 3.74 -10.12 -21.43
C LEU A 105 2.83 -10.76 -22.49
N PHE A 106 1.71 -10.13 -22.82
CA PHE A 106 0.80 -10.64 -23.86
C PHE A 106 1.41 -10.68 -25.25
N THR A 107 2.54 -10.02 -25.50
CA THR A 107 3.28 -10.05 -26.78
C THR A 107 4.41 -11.10 -26.78
N ARG A 108 4.63 -11.83 -25.69
CA ARG A 108 5.70 -12.82 -25.60
C ARG A 108 5.33 -14.15 -26.24
N ASP A 109 6.35 -14.87 -26.75
CA ASP A 109 6.18 -16.12 -27.51
C ASP A 109 5.44 -17.22 -26.75
N PHE A 110 5.68 -17.35 -25.43
CA PHE A 110 4.99 -18.34 -24.61
C PHE A 110 3.48 -18.06 -24.49
N VAL A 111 3.07 -16.79 -24.55
CA VAL A 111 1.65 -16.39 -24.57
C VAL A 111 1.05 -16.65 -25.95
N LEU A 112 1.81 -16.37 -27.01
CA LEU A 112 1.38 -16.66 -28.38
C LEU A 112 1.19 -18.17 -28.57
N ALA A 113 2.10 -19.00 -28.09
CA ALA A 113 1.95 -20.46 -28.09
C ALA A 113 0.70 -20.94 -27.34
N ALA A 114 0.44 -20.38 -26.13
CA ALA A 114 -0.76 -20.70 -25.37
C ALA A 114 -2.06 -20.31 -26.12
N ARG A 115 -2.01 -19.22 -26.89
CA ARG A 115 -3.13 -18.75 -27.72
C ARG A 115 -3.36 -19.70 -28.93
N VAL A 116 -2.29 -20.14 -29.60
CA VAL A 116 -2.36 -21.15 -30.67
C VAL A 116 -2.92 -22.47 -30.15
N ALA A 117 -2.60 -22.85 -28.90
CA ALA A 117 -3.18 -23.99 -28.18
C ALA A 117 -4.67 -23.81 -27.78
N GLY A 118 -5.33 -22.73 -28.22
CA GLY A 118 -6.76 -22.49 -28.01
C GLY A 118 -7.14 -21.93 -26.64
N LYS A 119 -6.17 -21.53 -25.78
CA LYS A 119 -6.50 -20.94 -24.49
C LYS A 119 -7.14 -19.55 -24.65
N ARG A 120 -8.20 -19.30 -23.88
CA ARG A 120 -8.86 -17.98 -23.79
C ARG A 120 -7.93 -16.97 -23.11
N ARG A 121 -7.99 -15.71 -23.54
CA ARG A 121 -7.12 -14.62 -23.07
C ARG A 121 -7.13 -14.44 -21.54
N TRP A 122 -8.31 -14.57 -20.91
CA TRP A 122 -8.44 -14.54 -19.45
C TRP A 122 -7.69 -15.70 -18.77
N ARG A 123 -7.80 -16.90 -19.30
CA ARG A 123 -7.09 -18.06 -18.77
C ARG A 123 -5.57 -17.90 -18.88
N ILE A 124 -5.09 -17.34 -19.99
CA ILE A 124 -3.69 -16.98 -20.18
C ILE A 124 -3.26 -15.93 -19.16
N ALA A 125 -4.09 -14.92 -18.87
CA ALA A 125 -3.80 -13.89 -17.89
C ALA A 125 -3.53 -14.50 -16.50
N VAL A 126 -4.36 -15.44 -16.07
CA VAL A 126 -4.23 -16.06 -14.74
C VAL A 126 -3.13 -17.13 -14.71
N GLU A 127 -3.05 -18.02 -15.70
CA GLU A 127 -2.14 -19.17 -15.69
C GLU A 127 -0.70 -18.79 -16.09
N HIS A 128 -0.53 -17.79 -16.94
CA HIS A 128 0.78 -17.47 -17.51
C HIS A 128 1.26 -16.04 -17.19
N VAL A 129 0.37 -15.04 -17.24
CA VAL A 129 0.77 -13.65 -17.02
C VAL A 129 0.94 -13.35 -15.54
N LEU A 130 -0.05 -13.67 -14.70
CA LEU A 130 -0.03 -13.36 -13.26
C LEU A 130 1.19 -13.96 -12.53
N PRO A 131 1.58 -15.24 -12.73
CA PRO A 131 2.77 -15.77 -12.09
C PRO A 131 4.06 -15.04 -12.50
N ASN A 132 4.15 -14.59 -13.74
CA ASN A 132 5.29 -13.81 -14.23
C ASN A 132 5.30 -12.37 -13.71
N LEU A 133 4.16 -11.84 -13.24
CA LEU A 133 4.05 -10.53 -12.58
C LEU A 133 4.35 -10.60 -11.07
N ALA A 134 4.24 -11.79 -10.45
CA ALA A 134 4.34 -11.94 -9.01
C ALA A 134 5.61 -11.29 -8.40
N PRO A 135 6.81 -11.45 -8.97
CA PRO A 135 8.00 -10.78 -8.44
C PRO A 135 7.88 -9.25 -8.42
N LEU A 136 7.32 -8.66 -9.48
CA LEU A 136 7.11 -7.22 -9.59
C LEU A 136 6.07 -6.73 -8.58
N LEU A 137 4.99 -7.50 -8.39
CA LEU A 137 3.93 -7.19 -7.43
C LEU A 137 4.45 -7.24 -5.99
N VAL A 138 5.32 -8.19 -5.66
CA VAL A 138 5.96 -8.28 -4.33
C VAL A 138 6.82 -7.06 -4.06
N VAL A 139 7.66 -6.65 -5.02
CA VAL A 139 8.47 -5.42 -4.89
C VAL A 139 7.57 -4.19 -4.71
N GLN A 140 6.53 -4.05 -5.52
CA GLN A 140 5.60 -2.92 -5.39
C GLN A 140 4.85 -2.95 -4.05
N ALA A 141 4.49 -4.13 -3.55
CA ALA A 141 3.83 -4.27 -2.26
C ALA A 141 4.71 -3.80 -1.09
N THR A 142 6.02 -4.08 -1.11
CA THR A 142 6.94 -3.57 -0.08
C THR A 142 7.06 -2.04 -0.11
N ILE A 143 7.09 -1.43 -1.30
CA ILE A 143 7.08 0.03 -1.45
C ILE A 143 5.77 0.61 -0.90
N GLN A 144 4.63 0.04 -1.29
CA GLN A 144 3.33 0.53 -0.82
C GLN A 144 3.12 0.29 0.67
N LEU A 145 3.76 -0.74 1.26
CA LEU A 145 3.72 -0.97 2.70
C LEU A 145 4.47 0.15 3.45
N ALA A 146 5.66 0.54 2.99
CA ALA A 146 6.41 1.65 3.58
C ALA A 146 5.63 2.97 3.48
N LEU A 147 5.07 3.28 2.30
CA LEU A 147 4.23 4.47 2.09
C LEU A 147 2.93 4.40 2.90
N GLY A 148 2.34 3.23 3.04
CA GLY A 148 1.12 3.00 3.81
C GLY A 148 1.31 3.26 5.32
N ILE A 149 2.47 2.91 5.88
CA ILE A 149 2.81 3.22 7.28
C ILE A 149 2.91 4.74 7.47
N VAL A 150 3.55 5.45 6.55
CA VAL A 150 3.64 6.93 6.61
C VAL A 150 2.26 7.56 6.48
N ALA A 151 1.44 7.06 5.56
CA ALA A 151 0.08 7.54 5.37
C ALA A 151 -0.81 7.29 6.60
N GLU A 152 -0.73 6.10 7.21
CA GLU A 152 -1.42 5.78 8.48
C GLU A 152 -0.99 6.73 9.59
N ALA A 153 0.33 6.93 9.75
CA ALA A 153 0.86 7.83 10.76
C ALA A 153 0.35 9.27 10.55
N GLY A 154 0.32 9.74 9.30
CA GLY A 154 -0.24 11.05 8.96
C GLY A 154 -1.73 11.18 9.28
N LEU A 155 -2.54 10.16 8.93
CA LEU A 155 -3.98 10.15 9.23
C LEU A 155 -4.24 10.08 10.74
N SER A 156 -3.52 9.24 11.46
CA SER A 156 -3.63 9.14 12.92
C SER A 156 -3.14 10.40 13.63
N TYR A 157 -2.12 11.07 13.08
CA TYR A 157 -1.63 12.36 13.58
C TYR A 157 -2.66 13.48 13.47
N VAL A 158 -3.44 13.51 12.41
CA VAL A 158 -4.53 14.49 12.25
C VAL A 158 -5.87 14.02 12.87
N GLY A 159 -5.88 12.87 13.56
CA GLY A 159 -7.06 12.36 14.27
C GLY A 159 -8.07 11.60 13.40
N LEU A 160 -7.71 11.23 12.17
CA LEU A 160 -8.57 10.49 11.24
C LEU A 160 -8.32 8.97 11.25
N GLY A 161 -7.19 8.53 11.83
CA GLY A 161 -6.79 7.13 11.93
C GLY A 161 -7.12 6.49 13.27
N ALA A 162 -6.12 5.92 13.95
CA ALA A 162 -6.31 5.26 15.24
C ALA A 162 -6.84 6.22 16.32
N LEU A 163 -7.92 5.81 16.99
CA LEU A 163 -8.55 6.56 18.06
C LEU A 163 -8.20 5.98 19.43
N PRO A 164 -8.17 6.80 20.51
CA PRO A 164 -8.01 6.29 21.85
C PRO A 164 -9.05 5.20 22.18
N PRO A 165 -8.69 4.16 22.95
CA PRO A 165 -7.41 3.92 23.61
C PRO A 165 -6.35 3.21 22.74
N VAL A 166 -6.59 3.00 21.44
CA VAL A 166 -5.70 2.23 20.55
C VAL A 166 -4.46 3.07 20.20
N PRO A 167 -3.24 2.63 20.59
CA PRO A 167 -2.03 3.33 20.21
C PRO A 167 -1.68 3.07 18.75
N SER A 168 -1.16 4.10 18.07
CA SER A 168 -0.39 4.00 16.82
C SER A 168 0.75 5.01 16.86
N TRP A 169 1.76 4.83 16.04
CA TRP A 169 2.89 5.79 16.04
C TRP A 169 2.45 7.20 15.69
N GLY A 170 1.52 7.35 14.72
CA GLY A 170 0.97 8.65 14.36
C GLY A 170 0.15 9.28 15.48
N ARG A 171 -0.65 8.50 16.21
CA ARG A 171 -1.39 8.97 17.37
C ARG A 171 -0.46 9.39 18.50
N MET A 172 0.60 8.61 18.78
CA MET A 172 1.60 8.99 19.80
C MET A 172 2.30 10.31 19.46
N LEU A 173 2.59 10.55 18.17
CA LEU A 173 3.13 11.83 17.70
C LEU A 173 2.13 12.99 17.89
N ASN A 174 0.84 12.75 17.66
CA ASN A 174 -0.21 13.74 17.92
C ASN A 174 -0.27 14.09 19.41
N ASP A 175 -0.31 13.09 20.29
CA ASP A 175 -0.38 13.29 21.74
C ASP A 175 0.88 14.00 22.29
N ALA A 176 2.03 13.86 21.62
CA ALA A 176 3.28 14.50 22.01
C ALA A 176 3.39 15.99 21.62
N GLN A 177 2.54 16.50 20.70
CA GLN A 177 2.67 17.88 20.18
C GLN A 177 2.73 18.95 21.27
N THR A 178 1.85 18.85 22.27
CA THR A 178 1.75 19.84 23.36
C THR A 178 2.80 19.66 24.45
N LEU A 179 3.59 18.60 24.38
CA LEU A 179 4.54 18.19 25.41
C LEU A 179 5.99 18.21 24.91
N VAL A 180 6.21 18.61 23.66
CA VAL A 180 7.53 18.51 23.02
C VAL A 180 8.62 19.30 23.72
N ASP A 181 8.26 20.43 24.32
CA ASP A 181 9.20 21.29 25.06
C ASP A 181 9.57 20.73 26.43
N VAL A 182 8.69 19.91 27.03
CA VAL A 182 8.87 19.35 28.41
C VAL A 182 9.32 17.90 28.34
N ALA A 183 8.81 17.13 27.35
CA ALA A 183 9.04 15.70 27.25
C ALA A 183 9.30 15.29 25.77
N PRO A 184 10.40 15.76 25.15
CA PRO A 184 10.68 15.54 23.73
C PRO A 184 10.79 14.05 23.35
N TRP A 185 11.15 13.18 24.27
CA TRP A 185 11.23 11.73 24.04
C TRP A 185 9.89 11.10 23.64
N LEU A 186 8.76 11.71 24.02
CA LEU A 186 7.42 11.24 23.62
C LEU A 186 7.18 11.36 22.11
N ALA A 187 7.86 12.29 21.43
CA ALA A 187 7.85 12.43 19.99
C ALA A 187 9.00 11.65 19.33
N TRP A 188 10.19 11.69 19.90
CA TRP A 188 11.39 11.10 19.30
C TRP A 188 11.30 9.59 19.17
N PHE A 189 10.85 8.88 20.21
CA PHE A 189 10.81 7.43 20.16
C PHE A 189 9.80 6.86 19.14
N PRO A 190 8.52 7.28 19.08
CA PRO A 190 7.62 6.81 18.04
C PRO A 190 8.03 7.31 16.63
N GLY A 191 8.58 8.52 16.52
CA GLY A 191 9.13 9.03 15.25
C GLY A 191 10.30 8.19 14.75
N LEU A 192 11.23 7.80 15.64
CA LEU A 192 12.36 6.93 15.30
C LEU A 192 11.88 5.52 14.94
N ALA A 193 10.93 4.95 15.66
CA ALA A 193 10.36 3.63 15.37
C ALA A 193 9.72 3.62 13.96
N LEU A 194 8.97 4.67 13.63
CA LEU A 194 8.39 4.86 12.30
C LEU A 194 9.47 4.97 11.23
N ALA A 195 10.46 5.84 11.42
CA ALA A 195 11.55 6.08 10.45
C ALA A 195 12.37 4.81 10.19
N LEU A 196 12.75 4.08 11.25
CA LEU A 196 13.51 2.83 11.14
C LEU A 196 12.69 1.74 10.41
N THR A 197 11.40 1.64 10.68
CA THR A 197 10.53 0.66 10.01
C THR A 197 10.38 0.97 8.53
N VAL A 198 10.15 2.23 8.17
CA VAL A 198 10.07 2.67 6.76
C VAL A 198 11.40 2.42 6.05
N LEU A 199 12.53 2.74 6.68
CA LEU A 199 13.86 2.47 6.13
C LEU A 199 14.08 0.96 5.91
N ALA A 200 13.76 0.12 6.90
CA ALA A 200 13.90 -1.33 6.79
C ALA A 200 13.06 -1.90 5.65
N LEU A 201 11.80 -1.45 5.50
CA LEU A 201 10.92 -1.86 4.40
C LEU A 201 11.43 -1.38 3.03
N SER A 202 11.98 -0.16 2.95
CA SER A 202 12.56 0.37 1.72
C SER A 202 13.79 -0.44 1.29
N LEU A 203 14.69 -0.75 2.22
CA LEU A 203 15.86 -1.60 1.96
C LEU A 203 15.45 -3.04 1.58
N LEU A 204 14.41 -3.58 2.22
CA LEU A 204 13.85 -4.87 1.83
C LEU A 204 13.32 -4.84 0.40
N GLY A 205 12.58 -3.79 0.04
CA GLY A 205 12.06 -3.60 -1.32
C GLY A 205 13.17 -3.51 -2.37
N GLU A 206 14.24 -2.76 -2.09
CA GLU A 206 15.43 -2.68 -2.96
C GLU A 206 16.15 -4.03 -3.09
N GLY A 207 16.33 -4.76 -1.99
CA GLY A 207 16.92 -6.09 -2.00
C GLY A 207 16.10 -7.09 -2.82
N LEU A 208 14.77 -7.08 -2.67
CA LEU A 208 13.88 -7.91 -3.48
C LEU A 208 13.93 -7.53 -4.95
N ARG A 209 13.95 -6.23 -5.27
CA ARG A 209 14.09 -5.74 -6.65
C ARG A 209 15.39 -6.22 -7.27
N ALA A 210 16.53 -6.09 -6.56
CA ALA A 210 17.83 -6.55 -7.04
C ALA A 210 17.86 -8.08 -7.30
N ARG A 211 17.20 -8.87 -6.46
CA ARG A 211 17.12 -10.34 -6.61
C ARG A 211 16.25 -10.74 -7.81
N PHE A 212 15.21 -10.00 -8.11
CA PHE A 212 14.29 -10.32 -9.21
C PHE A 212 14.65 -9.63 -10.54
N ASP A 213 15.69 -8.78 -10.57
CA ASP A 213 16.17 -8.14 -11.80
C ASP A 213 17.10 -9.08 -12.58
N PRO A 214 16.68 -9.61 -13.75
CA PRO A 214 17.50 -10.53 -14.55
C PRO A 214 18.76 -9.86 -15.14
N ARG A 215 18.84 -8.53 -15.14
CA ARG A 215 19.95 -7.76 -15.73
C ARG A 215 21.09 -7.53 -14.75
N GLY A 216 20.85 -7.58 -13.45
CA GLY A 216 21.88 -7.46 -12.42
C GLY A 216 22.85 -8.63 -12.32
N ALA A 217 22.47 -9.82 -12.80
CA ALA A 217 23.30 -11.04 -12.77
C ALA A 217 24.36 -11.11 -13.88
N ARG A 218 24.50 -10.07 -14.72
CA ARG A 218 25.47 -10.01 -15.84
C ARG A 218 26.56 -8.97 -15.65
N ARG A 219 26.79 -8.49 -14.43
CA ARG A 219 27.94 -7.64 -14.10
C ARG A 219 28.87 -8.33 -13.10
#